data_60b247a44b5b88205f3f623426ad9937
#
_entry.id   60b247a44b5b88205f3f623426ad9937
#
_cell.length_a   1.000
_cell.length_b   1.000
_cell.length_c   1.000
_cell.angle_alpha   90.00
_cell.angle_beta   90.00
_cell.angle_gamma   90.00
#
_symmetry.space_group_name_H-M   'P 1'
#
loop_
_entity.id
_entity.type
_entity.pdbx_description
1 polymer ?
#
loop_
_entity_poly.entity_id
_entity_poly.type
_entity_poly.pdbx_seq_one_letter_code
_entity_poly.pdbx_strand_id
1 'polypeptide(L)'
;VNGSGKHNNWSIATDAGQNLLSPGATPYENAQFLLFLCAVIKAVDDYQDLLRISVATAGNDHRLGANEAPPAVVSIFLGDELNAVLEAIETDTPYKGAEKTQMKLGVDVLPKFNRDTTDRNRTSPFAFTGNKFEFRMLGSSNSIACANIMLNSAVAEALKIYADRLEGASDFETAL
;
A
#
# COMPACT_ATOMS: atom_id res chain seq x y z
N VAL A 1 -19.54 7.73 -21.68
CA VAL A 1 -19.49 7.05 -20.38
C VAL A 1 -18.05 6.68 -20.11
N ASN A 2 -17.45 7.29 -19.10
CA ASN A 2 -16.13 6.90 -18.65
C ASN A 2 -16.25 5.51 -18.02
N GLY A 3 -15.56 4.54 -18.56
CA GLY A 3 -15.67 3.15 -18.14
C GLY A 3 -15.46 2.97 -16.63
N SER A 4 -16.06 1.92 -16.08
CA SER A 4 -15.81 1.52 -14.68
C SER A 4 -14.46 0.83 -14.55
N GLY A 5 -13.89 0.86 -13.33
CA GLY A 5 -12.70 0.13 -12.98
C GLY A 5 -12.98 -1.10 -12.14
N LYS A 6 -11.95 -1.87 -11.86
CA LYS A 6 -11.96 -2.91 -10.84
C LYS A 6 -10.82 -2.66 -9.85
N HIS A 7 -11.01 -3.06 -8.61
CA HIS A 7 -9.96 -3.04 -7.60
C HIS A 7 -9.33 -4.43 -7.52
N ASN A 8 -8.04 -4.50 -7.83
CA ASN A 8 -7.26 -5.70 -7.66
C ASN A 8 -6.73 -5.72 -6.23
N ASN A 9 -7.36 -6.51 -5.37
CA ASN A 9 -6.91 -6.71 -4.00
C ASN A 9 -5.75 -7.71 -4.01
N TRP A 10 -4.63 -7.32 -3.41
CA TRP A 10 -3.40 -8.08 -3.43
C TRP A 10 -2.76 -8.10 -2.03
N SER A 11 -2.27 -9.27 -1.62
CA SER A 11 -1.55 -9.46 -0.35
C SER A 11 -0.53 -10.59 -0.51
N ILE A 12 0.33 -10.76 0.50
CA ILE A 12 1.32 -11.82 0.59
C ILE A 12 0.99 -12.68 1.82
N ALA A 13 0.94 -13.97 1.63
CA ALA A 13 0.74 -14.92 2.72
C ALA A 13 1.73 -16.09 2.62
N THR A 14 2.02 -16.71 3.76
CA THR A 14 2.74 -17.98 3.81
C THR A 14 1.84 -19.11 3.34
N ASP A 15 2.42 -20.28 3.09
CA ASP A 15 1.70 -21.54 2.82
C ASP A 15 0.78 -21.96 3.98
N ALA A 16 1.14 -21.59 5.21
CA ALA A 16 0.29 -21.76 6.40
C ALA A 16 -0.86 -20.77 6.51
N GLY A 17 -0.99 -19.84 5.55
CA GLY A 17 -2.08 -18.85 5.50
C GLY A 17 -1.86 -17.60 6.36
N GLN A 18 -0.66 -17.40 6.93
CA GLN A 18 -0.33 -16.18 7.65
C GLN A 18 -0.16 -15.01 6.66
N ASN A 19 -0.96 -13.96 6.81
CA ASN A 19 -0.84 -12.74 6.01
C ASN A 19 0.33 -11.88 6.51
N LEU A 20 1.33 -11.68 5.66
CA LEU A 20 2.55 -10.91 5.98
C LEU A 20 2.35 -9.39 5.91
N LEU A 21 1.24 -8.93 5.33
CA LEU A 21 0.82 -7.53 5.32
C LEU A 21 -0.20 -7.20 6.41
N SER A 22 -0.30 -8.04 7.45
CA SER A 22 -1.14 -7.75 8.61
C SER A 22 -0.35 -6.96 9.64
N PRO A 23 -0.72 -5.69 9.93
CA PRO A 23 0.02 -4.83 10.87
C PRO A 23 -0.08 -5.29 12.32
N GLY A 24 -1.12 -6.06 12.67
CA GLY A 24 -1.40 -6.44 14.05
C GLY A 24 -1.93 -5.26 14.88
N ALA A 25 -1.87 -5.40 16.20
CA ALA A 25 -2.34 -4.37 17.14
C ALA A 25 -1.33 -3.20 17.30
N THR A 26 -0.05 -3.48 17.10
CA THR A 26 1.06 -2.53 17.25
C THR A 26 1.94 -2.55 16.00
N PRO A 27 1.56 -1.83 14.93
CA PRO A 27 2.30 -1.85 13.64
C PRO A 27 3.77 -1.47 13.79
N TYR A 28 4.09 -0.51 14.66
CA TYR A 28 5.45 -0.03 14.90
C TYR A 28 6.39 -1.11 15.48
N GLU A 29 5.85 -2.04 16.26
CA GLU A 29 6.62 -3.13 16.88
C GLU A 29 6.66 -4.38 15.99
N ASN A 30 5.94 -4.40 14.90
CA ASN A 30 5.85 -5.56 13.99
C ASN A 30 6.89 -5.46 12.87
N ALA A 31 8.13 -5.79 13.18
CA ALA A 31 9.25 -5.74 12.23
C ALA A 31 9.01 -6.58 10.97
N GLN A 32 8.38 -7.76 11.07
CA GLN A 32 8.02 -8.57 9.92
C GLN A 32 7.08 -7.82 8.99
N PHE A 33 6.00 -7.25 9.52
CA PHE A 33 5.06 -6.45 8.73
C PHE A 33 5.74 -5.27 8.06
N LEU A 34 6.56 -4.52 8.81
CA LEU A 34 7.26 -3.35 8.28
C LEU A 34 8.24 -3.71 7.17
N LEU A 35 8.98 -4.83 7.30
CA LEU A 35 9.87 -5.32 6.27
C LEU A 35 9.12 -5.61 4.95
N PHE A 36 8.00 -6.35 5.03
CA PHE A 36 7.19 -6.66 3.86
C PHE A 36 6.50 -5.42 3.27
N LEU A 37 6.06 -4.50 4.12
CA LEU A 37 5.49 -3.21 3.69
C LEU A 37 6.53 -2.40 2.90
N CYS A 38 7.74 -2.23 3.45
CA CYS A 38 8.84 -1.51 2.79
C CYS A 38 9.26 -2.18 1.47
N ALA A 39 9.27 -3.52 1.42
CA ALA A 39 9.56 -4.24 0.18
C ALA A 39 8.52 -3.96 -0.91
N VAL A 40 7.24 -3.88 -0.56
CA VAL A 40 6.18 -3.51 -1.51
C VAL A 40 6.32 -2.06 -1.97
N ILE A 41 6.59 -1.13 -1.04
CA ILE A 41 6.80 0.29 -1.38
C ILE A 41 7.96 0.43 -2.37
N LYS A 42 9.11 -0.20 -2.05
CA LYS A 42 10.28 -0.20 -2.94
C LYS A 42 9.97 -0.79 -4.31
N ALA A 43 9.29 -1.93 -4.36
CA ALA A 43 8.91 -2.58 -5.60
C ALA A 43 8.02 -1.70 -6.48
N VAL A 44 7.05 -1.01 -5.89
CA VAL A 44 6.15 -0.13 -6.63
C VAL A 44 6.87 1.14 -7.10
N ASP A 45 7.78 1.68 -6.29
CA ASP A 45 8.58 2.86 -6.67
C ASP A 45 9.55 2.54 -7.81
N ASP A 46 10.32 1.46 -7.69
CA ASP A 46 11.32 1.07 -8.68
C ASP A 46 10.69 0.63 -10.02
N TYR A 47 9.49 0.04 -10.00
CA TYR A 47 8.84 -0.59 -11.16
C TYR A 47 7.45 0.00 -11.49
N GLN A 48 7.20 1.25 -11.11
CA GLN A 48 5.93 1.93 -11.36
C GLN A 48 5.57 2.00 -12.85
N ASP A 49 6.55 2.09 -13.73
CA ASP A 49 6.38 2.09 -15.19
C ASP A 49 5.83 0.75 -15.69
N LEU A 50 6.33 -0.38 -15.18
CA LEU A 50 5.80 -1.71 -15.50
C LEU A 50 4.37 -1.90 -15.00
N LEU A 51 4.07 -1.42 -13.78
CA LEU A 51 2.71 -1.41 -13.26
C LEU A 51 1.79 -0.55 -14.12
N ARG A 52 2.26 0.61 -14.57
CA ARG A 52 1.50 1.48 -15.46
C ARG A 52 1.24 0.84 -16.82
N ILE A 53 2.24 0.19 -17.41
CA ILE A 53 2.11 -0.53 -18.69
C ILE A 53 1.11 -1.69 -18.56
N SER A 54 1.08 -2.38 -17.43
CA SER A 54 0.19 -3.52 -17.20
C SER A 54 -1.30 -3.21 -17.36
N VAL A 55 -1.67 -1.94 -17.28
CA VAL A 55 -3.04 -1.43 -17.38
C VAL A 55 -3.23 -0.46 -18.55
N ALA A 56 -2.21 -0.28 -19.40
CA ALA A 56 -2.20 0.65 -20.52
C ALA A 56 -2.98 0.09 -21.72
N THR A 57 -4.24 0.43 -21.78
CA THR A 57 -5.08 0.19 -22.97
C THR A 57 -5.80 1.48 -23.33
N ALA A 58 -6.10 1.68 -24.61
CA ALA A 58 -6.74 2.90 -25.08
C ALA A 58 -8.03 3.23 -24.30
N GLY A 59 -8.87 2.23 -24.01
CA GLY A 59 -10.09 2.41 -23.24
C GLY A 59 -9.84 2.74 -21.76
N ASN A 60 -8.80 2.16 -21.18
CA ASN A 60 -8.46 2.43 -19.79
C ASN A 60 -7.72 3.77 -19.63
N ASP A 61 -6.84 4.12 -20.55
CA ASP A 61 -6.15 5.42 -20.54
C ASP A 61 -7.12 6.59 -20.67
N HIS A 62 -8.19 6.41 -21.45
CA HIS A 62 -9.26 7.39 -21.53
C HIS A 62 -10.02 7.54 -20.20
N ARG A 63 -10.09 6.49 -19.39
CA ARG A 63 -10.76 6.49 -18.08
C ARG A 63 -9.91 7.12 -16.98
N LEU A 64 -8.60 6.82 -16.94
CA LEU A 64 -7.72 7.27 -15.86
C LEU A 64 -7.64 8.79 -15.77
N GLY A 65 -7.74 9.30 -14.55
CA GLY A 65 -7.75 10.73 -14.26
C GLY A 65 -9.10 11.43 -14.51
N ALA A 66 -10.13 10.69 -14.89
CA ALA A 66 -11.47 11.22 -15.15
C ALA A 66 -12.49 10.72 -14.12
N ASN A 67 -13.39 11.60 -13.66
CA ASN A 67 -14.44 11.31 -12.68
C ASN A 67 -13.92 10.61 -11.41
N GLU A 68 -14.42 9.39 -11.15
CA GLU A 68 -14.03 8.58 -9.98
C GLU A 68 -12.82 7.66 -10.22
N ALA A 69 -12.21 7.73 -11.38
CA ALA A 69 -11.02 6.93 -11.67
C ALA A 69 -9.76 7.52 -11.00
N PRO A 70 -8.82 6.68 -10.58
CA PRO A 70 -7.56 7.16 -10.03
C PRO A 70 -6.73 7.88 -11.11
N PRO A 71 -5.74 8.72 -10.70
CA PRO A 71 -4.80 9.33 -11.61
C PRO A 71 -4.06 8.31 -12.48
N ALA A 72 -3.57 8.76 -13.65
CA ALA A 72 -2.79 7.91 -14.56
C ALA A 72 -1.34 7.67 -14.09
N VAL A 73 -0.90 8.36 -13.05
CA VAL A 73 0.42 8.22 -12.43
C VAL A 73 0.31 7.31 -11.22
N VAL A 74 1.23 6.35 -11.10
CA VAL A 74 1.26 5.45 -9.95
C VAL A 74 1.71 6.21 -8.71
N SER A 75 0.94 6.10 -7.63
CA SER A 75 1.29 6.61 -6.30
C SER A 75 0.76 5.66 -5.24
N ILE A 76 1.39 5.67 -4.06
CA ILE A 76 1.06 4.80 -2.95
C ILE A 76 0.35 5.62 -1.87
N PHE A 77 -0.70 5.04 -1.30
CA PHE A 77 -1.37 5.56 -0.11
C PHE A 77 -1.26 4.53 1.02
N LEU A 78 -0.75 4.96 2.18
CA LEU A 78 -0.60 4.12 3.37
C LEU A 78 -1.53 4.52 4.51
N GLY A 79 -1.96 5.77 4.53
CA GLY A 79 -2.69 6.39 5.63
C GLY A 79 -1.79 7.05 6.67
N ASP A 80 -2.39 7.93 7.48
CA ASP A 80 -1.66 8.79 8.41
C ASP A 80 -0.86 8.00 9.45
N GLU A 81 -1.40 6.88 9.93
CA GLU A 81 -0.75 6.06 10.96
C GLU A 81 0.54 5.40 10.45
N LEU A 82 0.48 4.73 9.29
CA LEU A 82 1.66 4.07 8.74
C LEU A 82 2.69 5.08 8.24
N ASN A 83 2.27 6.22 7.71
CA ASN A 83 3.20 7.29 7.36
C ASN A 83 3.95 7.80 8.60
N ALA A 84 3.26 8.02 9.72
CA ALA A 84 3.89 8.43 10.97
C ALA A 84 4.84 7.37 11.55
N VAL A 85 4.51 6.08 11.38
CA VAL A 85 5.39 4.97 11.76
C VAL A 85 6.67 4.99 10.94
N LEU A 86 6.56 5.08 9.61
CA LEU A 86 7.73 5.10 8.73
C LEU A 86 8.59 6.35 8.93
N GLU A 87 7.98 7.52 9.15
CA GLU A 87 8.70 8.76 9.47
C GLU A 87 9.46 8.65 10.80
N ALA A 88 8.84 8.03 11.82
CA ALA A 88 9.52 7.80 13.11
C ALA A 88 10.73 6.88 12.98
N ILE A 89 10.65 5.85 12.13
CA ILE A 89 11.77 4.95 11.82
C ILE A 89 12.86 5.70 11.05
N GLU A 90 12.51 6.45 10.01
CA GLU A 90 13.46 7.19 9.18
C GLU A 90 14.24 8.23 9.98
N THR A 91 13.56 8.89 10.92
CA THR A 91 14.17 9.96 11.76
C THR A 91 14.75 9.47 13.08
N ASP A 92 14.74 8.16 13.33
CA ASP A 92 15.17 7.55 14.61
C ASP A 92 14.51 8.22 15.82
N THR A 93 13.22 8.51 15.73
CA THR A 93 12.46 9.15 16.79
C THR A 93 11.44 8.18 17.39
N PRO A 94 11.18 8.27 18.72
CA PRO A 94 10.17 7.42 19.33
C PRO A 94 8.79 7.65 18.72
N TYR A 95 8.14 6.58 18.24
CA TYR A 95 6.77 6.64 17.78
C TYR A 95 5.82 6.90 18.95
N LYS A 96 5.09 8.02 18.92
CA LYS A 96 4.17 8.44 20.01
C LYS A 96 2.71 8.01 19.80
N GLY A 97 2.46 7.17 18.80
CA GLY A 97 1.11 6.87 18.34
C GLY A 97 0.56 7.96 17.41
N ALA A 98 -0.24 7.57 16.43
CA ALA A 98 -1.01 8.56 15.70
C ALA A 98 -2.04 9.18 16.66
N GLU A 99 -2.02 10.50 16.82
CA GLU A 99 -3.11 11.18 17.52
C GLU A 99 -4.41 10.81 16.80
N LYS A 100 -5.26 10.02 17.47
CA LYS A 100 -6.59 9.73 16.95
C LYS A 100 -7.32 11.06 16.87
N THR A 101 -7.26 11.69 15.72
CA THR A 101 -7.95 12.96 15.47
C THR A 101 -9.45 12.67 15.55
N GLN A 102 -10.02 12.89 16.73
CA GLN A 102 -11.46 12.83 16.91
C GLN A 102 -12.06 14.05 16.24
N MET A 103 -12.94 13.79 15.28
CA MET A 103 -13.69 14.88 14.67
C MET A 103 -14.66 15.45 15.72
N LYS A 104 -14.35 16.62 16.27
CA LYS A 104 -15.29 17.39 17.08
C LYS A 104 -16.29 18.04 16.13
N LEU A 105 -17.40 17.38 15.92
CA LEU A 105 -18.59 18.02 15.36
C LEU A 105 -19.13 18.93 16.47
N GLY A 106 -19.03 20.22 16.35
CA GLY A 106 -19.33 21.24 17.37
C GLY A 106 -20.71 21.20 18.03
N VAL A 107 -21.27 20.04 18.25
CA VAL A 107 -22.56 19.76 18.93
C VAL A 107 -22.32 18.67 19.96
N ASP A 108 -22.50 18.98 21.22
CA ASP A 108 -22.27 18.09 22.38
C ASP A 108 -23.14 16.82 22.42
N VAL A 109 -24.08 16.67 21.51
CA VAL A 109 -25.09 15.59 21.51
C VAL A 109 -24.76 14.44 20.54
N LEU A 110 -23.74 14.58 19.68
CA LEU A 110 -23.36 13.53 18.73
C LEU A 110 -22.21 12.68 19.25
N PRO A 111 -22.24 11.33 19.07
CA PRO A 111 -21.15 10.48 19.46
C PRO A 111 -19.87 10.89 18.72
N LYS A 112 -18.73 10.79 19.43
CA LYS A 112 -17.41 11.06 18.85
C LYS A 112 -17.09 9.96 17.84
N PHE A 113 -16.91 10.32 16.58
CA PHE A 113 -16.48 9.41 15.53
C PHE A 113 -14.96 9.53 15.32
N ASN A 114 -14.28 8.41 15.20
CA ASN A 114 -12.90 8.41 14.73
C ASN A 114 -12.89 8.86 13.26
N ARG A 115 -11.97 9.75 12.89
CA ARG A 115 -11.75 10.09 11.49
C ARG A 115 -11.34 8.82 10.76
N ASP A 116 -12.07 8.48 9.71
CA ASP A 116 -11.70 7.41 8.80
C ASP A 116 -10.49 7.87 7.98
N THR A 117 -9.34 7.23 8.21
CA THR A 117 -8.08 7.52 7.52
C THR A 117 -7.92 6.71 6.24
N THR A 118 -8.92 5.92 5.86
CA THR A 118 -8.87 5.16 4.61
C THR A 118 -9.12 6.08 3.41
N ASP A 119 -8.36 5.87 2.31
CA ASP A 119 -8.56 6.58 1.05
C ASP A 119 -9.82 6.07 0.33
N ARG A 120 -10.99 6.51 0.82
CA ARG A 120 -12.29 6.19 0.21
C ARG A 120 -12.52 6.93 -1.11
N ASN A 121 -11.81 8.03 -1.34
CA ASN A 121 -12.01 8.88 -2.50
C ASN A 121 -11.29 8.36 -3.76
N ARG A 122 -10.61 7.21 -3.67
CA ARG A 122 -9.91 6.56 -4.79
C ARG A 122 -8.87 7.48 -5.47
N THR A 123 -8.28 8.39 -4.69
CA THR A 123 -7.30 9.35 -5.18
C THR A 123 -5.95 8.72 -5.45
N SER A 124 -5.64 7.59 -4.83
CA SER A 124 -4.40 6.87 -5.02
C SER A 124 -4.62 5.57 -5.80
N PRO A 125 -3.84 5.33 -6.87
CA PRO A 125 -3.92 4.12 -7.68
C PRO A 125 -3.53 2.84 -6.94
N PHE A 126 -2.67 2.94 -5.93
CA PHE A 126 -2.19 1.82 -5.14
C PHE A 126 -2.30 2.16 -3.66
N ALA A 127 -3.25 1.58 -2.97
CA ALA A 127 -3.60 1.94 -1.60
C ALA A 127 -3.56 0.76 -0.64
N PHE A 128 -2.94 0.96 0.53
CA PHE A 128 -3.00 -0.01 1.62
C PHE A 128 -4.35 0.09 2.34
N THR A 129 -5.03 -1.03 2.50
CA THR A 129 -6.38 -1.11 3.07
C THR A 129 -6.46 -2.11 4.22
N GLY A 130 -5.67 -1.86 5.25
CA GLY A 130 -5.70 -2.57 6.52
C GLY A 130 -4.81 -3.83 6.58
N ASN A 131 -4.84 -4.71 5.58
CA ASN A 131 -4.01 -5.93 5.52
C ASN A 131 -3.68 -6.38 4.10
N LYS A 132 -3.86 -5.50 3.13
CA LYS A 132 -3.64 -5.73 1.70
C LYS A 132 -3.49 -4.42 0.96
N PHE A 133 -3.00 -4.48 -0.26
CA PHE A 133 -3.05 -3.37 -1.18
C PHE A 133 -4.19 -3.52 -2.19
N GLU A 134 -4.74 -2.41 -2.61
CA GLU A 134 -5.67 -2.32 -3.72
C GLU A 134 -5.01 -1.59 -4.89
N PHE A 135 -4.82 -2.29 -6.01
CA PHE A 135 -4.42 -1.67 -7.27
C PHE A 135 -5.66 -1.30 -8.07
N ARG A 136 -5.92 -0.01 -8.17
CA ARG A 136 -7.22 0.57 -8.62
C ARG A 136 -7.21 1.04 -10.07
N MET A 137 -6.10 0.92 -10.78
CA MET A 137 -5.95 1.43 -12.15
C MET A 137 -6.55 0.51 -13.22
N LEU A 138 -6.95 -0.72 -12.90
CA LEU A 138 -7.46 -1.67 -13.88
C LEU A 138 -8.84 -1.26 -14.39
N GLY A 139 -9.01 -1.27 -15.72
CA GLY A 139 -10.33 -1.16 -16.34
C GLY A 139 -11.19 -2.39 -16.03
N SER A 140 -12.52 -2.23 -16.01
CA SER A 140 -13.46 -3.31 -15.65
C SER A 140 -13.35 -4.53 -16.54
N SER A 141 -13.00 -4.38 -17.81
CA SER A 141 -12.81 -5.46 -18.80
C SER A 141 -11.38 -6.01 -18.83
N ASN A 142 -10.40 -5.37 -18.14
CA ASN A 142 -9.03 -5.83 -18.16
C ASN A 142 -8.88 -7.13 -17.35
N SER A 143 -8.00 -8.02 -17.81
CA SER A 143 -7.52 -9.13 -16.98
C SER A 143 -6.61 -8.61 -15.88
N ILE A 144 -6.70 -9.18 -14.68
CA ILE A 144 -5.78 -8.90 -13.58
C ILE A 144 -4.43 -9.60 -13.75
N ALA A 145 -4.31 -10.51 -14.71
CA ALA A 145 -3.12 -11.37 -14.85
C ALA A 145 -1.85 -10.56 -15.09
N CYS A 146 -1.87 -9.62 -16.02
CA CYS A 146 -0.69 -8.81 -16.34
C CYS A 146 -0.25 -7.97 -15.14
N ALA A 147 -1.18 -7.30 -14.47
CA ALA A 147 -0.89 -6.52 -13.28
C ALA A 147 -0.31 -7.38 -12.15
N ASN A 148 -0.86 -8.56 -11.90
CA ASN A 148 -0.34 -9.48 -10.89
C ASN A 148 1.04 -10.05 -11.26
N ILE A 149 1.30 -10.35 -12.53
CA ILE A 149 2.63 -10.79 -12.97
C ILE A 149 3.67 -9.71 -12.67
N MET A 150 3.40 -8.46 -13.08
CA MET A 150 4.33 -7.36 -12.85
C MET A 150 4.53 -7.09 -11.35
N LEU A 151 3.44 -7.01 -10.59
CA LEU A 151 3.51 -6.76 -9.14
C LEU A 151 4.25 -7.89 -8.40
N ASN A 152 3.91 -9.15 -8.67
CA ASN A 152 4.58 -10.29 -8.03
C ASN A 152 6.08 -10.34 -8.38
N SER A 153 6.45 -10.06 -9.63
CA SER A 153 7.85 -10.06 -10.04
C SER A 153 8.64 -8.92 -9.40
N ALA A 154 8.07 -7.72 -9.37
CA ALA A 154 8.70 -6.55 -8.73
C ALA A 154 8.89 -6.76 -7.23
N VAL A 155 7.88 -7.28 -6.54
CA VAL A 155 7.96 -7.55 -5.09
C VAL A 155 8.92 -8.70 -4.81
N ALA A 156 8.96 -9.75 -5.64
CA ALA A 156 9.93 -10.83 -5.49
C ALA A 156 11.38 -10.33 -5.61
N GLU A 157 11.65 -9.40 -6.52
CA GLU A 157 12.98 -8.80 -6.67
C GLU A 157 13.34 -7.94 -5.44
N ALA A 158 12.43 -7.10 -4.96
CA ALA A 158 12.66 -6.31 -3.74
C ALA A 158 12.91 -7.20 -2.52
N LEU A 159 12.13 -8.26 -2.35
CA LEU A 159 12.32 -9.23 -1.26
C LEU A 159 13.65 -9.96 -1.38
N LYS A 160 14.08 -10.32 -2.60
CA LYS A 160 15.40 -10.92 -2.83
C LYS A 160 16.52 -10.00 -2.38
N ILE A 161 16.47 -8.71 -2.73
CA ILE A 161 17.46 -7.72 -2.31
C ILE A 161 17.52 -7.64 -0.77
N TYR A 162 16.38 -7.64 -0.10
CA TYR A 162 16.33 -7.61 1.36
C TYR A 162 16.84 -8.91 1.98
N ALA A 163 16.47 -10.05 1.43
CA ALA A 163 16.98 -11.35 1.90
C ALA A 163 18.51 -11.44 1.77
N ASP A 164 19.06 -11.11 0.60
CA ASP A 164 20.51 -11.11 0.35
C ASP A 164 21.24 -10.17 1.36
N ARG A 165 20.64 -9.04 1.69
CA ARG A 165 21.20 -8.08 2.68
C ARG A 165 21.17 -8.65 4.10
N LEU A 166 20.07 -9.24 4.52
CA LEU A 166 19.91 -9.82 5.85
C LEU A 166 20.77 -11.07 6.05
N GLU A 167 20.86 -11.94 5.02
CA GLU A 167 21.73 -13.14 5.07
C GLU A 167 23.22 -12.77 5.13
N GLY A 168 23.63 -11.68 4.47
CA GLY A 168 25.00 -11.19 4.49
C GLY A 168 25.38 -10.39 5.75
N ALA A 169 24.45 -10.08 6.62
CA ALA A 169 24.67 -9.25 7.79
C ALA A 169 25.36 -10.02 8.94
N SER A 170 26.34 -9.40 9.57
CA SER A 170 26.98 -9.94 10.78
C SER A 170 26.10 -9.82 12.03
N ASP A 171 25.17 -8.86 12.02
CA ASP A 171 24.19 -8.60 13.05
C ASP A 171 22.83 -8.38 12.38
N PHE A 172 21.92 -9.32 12.59
CA PHE A 172 20.61 -9.33 11.98
C PHE A 172 19.73 -8.16 12.47
N GLU A 173 19.77 -7.86 13.78
CA GLU A 173 18.95 -6.80 14.37
C GLU A 173 19.34 -5.42 13.86
N THR A 174 20.64 -5.19 13.65
CA THR A 174 21.13 -3.93 13.08
C THR A 174 20.85 -3.81 11.57
N ALA A 175 20.70 -4.93 10.87
CA ALA A 175 20.47 -4.94 9.42
C ALA A 175 18.99 -4.84 9.03
N LEU A 176 18.11 -5.21 9.95
CA LEU A 176 16.67 -5.12 9.79
C LEU A 176 16.16 -3.70 9.92
#